data_4c79236ffe01d3a03b47bc69308f1c80
#
_entry.id   4c79236ffe01d3a03b47bc69308f1c80
#
_cell.length_a   1.000
_cell.length_b   1.000
_cell.length_c   1.000
_cell.angle_alpha   90.00
_cell.angle_beta   90.00
_cell.angle_gamma   90.00
#
_symmetry.space_group_name_H-M   'P 1'
#
loop_
_entity.id
_entity.type
_entity.pdbx_description
1 polymer ?
#
loop_
_entity_poly.entity_id
_entity_poly.type
_entity_poly.pdbx_seq_one_letter_code
_entity_poly.pdbx_strand_id
1 'polypeptide(L)'
;MAENIENNGCSQRDNAEHEGYVKASRSFNRIWKERDSAQPRFLEAILYKDNFNRAYKRVKANKGAPGIDGMTIEEALPYLKEHQQEITDRIYRGKYTPSPVRRVEIPKPDGGVRKLGIPAVIDRTIQQAITQELVPIYEPLFADGSFGYRPGRSAKDAIQKVKEYAEQGYTYAVSLDLSKYFDTLNHEILLNLLRKNVKDERVVQLIKRYLKSGVMENGVVMETEEGSPQGGNLSPLLANIYLNEFDQEFLKRGVPCVRYADDIVLLAKSKRASERLLESSTKYLEEKLKLTVNRKKSRTVSVFAIRNFKYLGFALGRNGTGIYVRVHPKSWRKFKSRLKELSSRKRCQSIKPSLEKIKIYARGWLNYYGIASMKNNIEEINGWLYHRIRMCIWKQWKLPKTKKRNLIKMGVHEYYANMAANCRRGHWYCANLTTVKKAMTKERLINGGFYDLATAYQSVHVNY
;
A
#
# COMPACT_ATOMS: atom_id res chain seq x y z
N MET A 1 -3.17 -29.39 -25.55
CA MET A 1 -2.36 -29.19 -24.34
C MET A 1 -2.30 -27.70 -24.11
N ALA A 2 -3.08 -27.22 -23.17
CA ALA A 2 -3.12 -25.80 -22.78
C ALA A 2 -2.37 -25.66 -21.46
N GLU A 3 -1.19 -25.06 -21.52
CA GLU A 3 -0.44 -24.72 -20.31
C GLU A 3 -1.11 -23.54 -19.61
N ASN A 4 -1.56 -23.79 -18.39
CA ASN A 4 -2.03 -22.80 -17.45
C ASN A 4 -0.86 -21.92 -17.01
N ILE A 5 -0.77 -20.71 -17.54
CA ILE A 5 0.08 -19.66 -16.98
C ILE A 5 -0.73 -19.00 -15.85
N GLU A 6 -0.48 -19.43 -14.64
CA GLU A 6 -1.06 -18.84 -13.44
C GLU A 6 -0.60 -17.38 -13.26
N ASN A 7 -1.60 -16.52 -13.18
CA ASN A 7 -1.49 -15.08 -12.95
C ASN A 7 -1.12 -14.77 -11.49
N ASN A 8 0.16 -14.55 -11.21
CA ASN A 8 0.65 -14.16 -9.90
C ASN A 8 1.03 -12.67 -9.86
N GLY A 9 0.08 -11.83 -9.51
CA GLY A 9 0.35 -10.42 -9.22
C GLY A 9 -0.63 -9.85 -8.20
N CYS A 10 -0.15 -9.38 -7.09
CA CYS A 10 -0.81 -8.65 -6.01
C CYS A 10 -1.73 -9.45 -5.06
N SER A 11 -2.65 -10.27 -5.53
CA SER A 11 -3.51 -11.09 -4.63
C SER A 11 -2.73 -12.18 -3.89
N GLN A 12 -1.61 -12.66 -4.44
CA GLN A 12 -0.75 -13.63 -3.75
C GLN A 12 0.05 -13.00 -2.60
N ARG A 13 0.36 -11.70 -2.65
CA ARG A 13 1.01 -11.04 -1.50
C ARG A 13 0.07 -10.96 -0.29
N ASP A 14 -1.18 -10.55 -0.51
CA ASP A 14 -2.18 -10.46 0.56
C ASP A 14 -2.53 -11.85 1.12
N ASN A 15 -2.68 -12.86 0.25
CA ASN A 15 -2.94 -14.25 0.66
C ASN A 15 -1.74 -14.90 1.36
N ALA A 16 -0.52 -14.66 0.88
CA ALA A 16 0.70 -15.18 1.53
C ALA A 16 0.93 -14.52 2.89
N GLU A 17 0.61 -13.23 3.04
CA GLU A 17 0.60 -12.57 4.34
C GLU A 17 -0.46 -13.16 5.25
N HIS A 18 -1.68 -13.35 4.78
CA HIS A 18 -2.77 -13.91 5.57
C HIS A 18 -2.51 -15.37 6.00
N GLU A 19 -2.10 -16.25 5.08
CA GLU A 19 -1.74 -17.63 5.42
C GLU A 19 -0.55 -17.72 6.38
N GLY A 20 0.44 -16.85 6.23
CA GLY A 20 1.58 -16.79 7.12
C GLY A 20 1.18 -16.42 8.56
N TYR A 21 0.26 -15.46 8.74
CA TYR A 21 -0.25 -15.07 10.06
C TYR A 21 -1.15 -16.13 10.68
N VAL A 22 -2.02 -16.79 9.92
CA VAL A 22 -2.85 -17.87 10.41
C VAL A 22 -2.03 -19.07 10.88
N LYS A 23 -0.98 -19.45 10.12
CA LYS A 23 -0.05 -20.53 10.52
C LYS A 23 0.82 -20.13 11.71
N ALA A 24 1.24 -18.87 11.81
CA ALA A 24 1.95 -18.34 12.97
C ALA A 24 1.08 -18.38 14.23
N SER A 25 -0.20 -18.01 14.12
CA SER A 25 -1.17 -18.08 15.22
C SER A 25 -1.39 -19.52 15.73
N ARG A 26 -1.47 -20.51 14.82
CA ARG A 26 -1.59 -21.94 15.19
C ARG A 26 -0.33 -22.47 15.86
N SER A 27 0.86 -22.11 15.38
CA SER A 27 2.13 -22.48 15.98
C SER A 27 2.29 -21.84 17.37
N PHE A 28 1.87 -20.58 17.52
CA PHE A 28 1.89 -19.85 18.78
C PHE A 28 0.96 -20.50 19.83
N ASN A 29 -0.27 -20.87 19.47
CA ASN A 29 -1.20 -21.56 20.38
C ASN A 29 -0.67 -22.92 20.83
N ARG A 30 0.11 -23.62 19.99
CA ARG A 30 0.77 -24.88 20.36
C ARG A 30 1.89 -24.65 21.36
N ILE A 31 2.72 -23.64 21.11
CA ILE A 31 3.83 -23.25 22.01
C ILE A 31 3.30 -22.71 23.34
N TRP A 32 2.16 -22.01 23.37
CA TRP A 32 1.54 -21.52 24.62
C TRP A 32 0.91 -22.62 25.45
N LYS A 33 0.34 -23.66 24.85
CA LYS A 33 -0.23 -24.81 25.59
C LYS A 33 0.83 -25.67 26.28
N GLU A 34 2.07 -25.63 25.81
CA GLU A 34 3.22 -26.33 26.42
C GLU A 34 3.96 -25.48 27.48
N ARG A 35 3.52 -24.23 27.72
CA ARG A 35 4.20 -23.24 28.58
C ARG A 35 3.53 -22.99 29.92
N ASP A 36 2.91 -23.98 30.51
CA ASP A 36 2.53 -23.86 31.92
C ASP A 36 3.81 -23.91 32.79
N SER A 37 4.08 -22.79 33.47
CA SER A 37 4.86 -22.66 34.69
C SER A 37 6.32 -22.19 34.73
N ALA A 38 6.99 -21.67 33.70
CA ALA A 38 8.26 -20.97 33.96
C ALA A 38 8.58 -19.96 32.88
N GLN A 39 8.93 -18.74 33.29
CA GLN A 39 9.38 -17.58 32.51
C GLN A 39 9.38 -17.73 30.98
N PRO A 40 8.67 -16.90 30.22
CA PRO A 40 8.57 -17.06 28.77
C PRO A 40 9.95 -16.93 28.13
N ARG A 41 10.47 -18.03 27.59
CA ARG A 41 11.67 -18.07 26.75
C ARG A 41 11.34 -17.45 25.38
N PHE A 42 11.05 -16.14 25.38
CA PHE A 42 10.52 -15.47 24.19
C PHE A 42 11.60 -15.28 23.13
N LEU A 43 12.85 -15.01 23.56
CA LEU A 43 13.99 -14.94 22.66
C LEU A 43 14.24 -16.29 21.98
N GLU A 44 14.10 -17.40 22.71
CA GLU A 44 14.23 -18.76 22.16
C GLU A 44 13.19 -19.04 21.08
N ALA A 45 11.94 -18.58 21.26
CA ALA A 45 10.91 -18.71 20.25
C ALA A 45 11.24 -17.91 18.97
N ILE A 46 11.77 -16.69 19.13
CA ILE A 46 12.22 -15.87 18.00
C ILE A 46 13.34 -16.57 17.20
N LEU A 47 14.32 -17.14 17.91
CA LEU A 47 15.49 -17.78 17.32
C LEU A 47 15.27 -19.24 16.90
N TYR A 48 14.08 -19.78 17.20
CA TYR A 48 13.74 -21.15 16.82
C TYR A 48 13.84 -21.35 15.30
N LYS A 49 14.45 -22.47 14.90
CA LYS A 49 14.81 -22.76 13.50
C LYS A 49 13.65 -22.57 12.52
N ASP A 50 12.44 -23.04 12.88
CA ASP A 50 11.28 -22.94 11.98
C ASP A 50 10.79 -21.49 11.86
N ASN A 51 10.84 -20.71 12.94
CA ASN A 51 10.50 -19.30 12.90
C ASN A 51 11.50 -18.53 12.01
N PHE A 52 12.78 -18.81 12.17
CA PHE A 52 13.83 -18.18 11.38
C PHE A 52 13.75 -18.54 9.89
N ASN A 53 13.45 -19.80 9.56
CA ASN A 53 13.23 -20.25 8.19
C ASN A 53 12.01 -19.57 7.54
N ARG A 54 10.91 -19.41 8.28
CA ARG A 54 9.72 -18.67 7.82
C ARG A 54 10.07 -17.21 7.57
N ALA A 55 10.82 -16.59 8.46
CA ALA A 55 11.27 -15.21 8.34
C ALA A 55 12.11 -15.01 7.07
N TYR A 56 13.09 -15.86 6.84
CA TYR A 56 13.90 -15.81 5.61
C TYR A 56 13.04 -15.98 4.35
N LYS A 57 12.12 -16.96 4.30
CA LYS A 57 11.23 -17.17 3.15
C LYS A 57 10.40 -15.91 2.84
N ARG A 58 9.93 -15.20 3.86
CA ARG A 58 9.20 -13.92 3.70
C ARG A 58 10.09 -12.83 3.15
N VAL A 59 11.27 -12.64 3.71
CA VAL A 59 12.25 -11.66 3.22
C VAL A 59 12.61 -11.94 1.76
N LYS A 60 12.81 -13.23 1.39
CA LYS A 60 13.07 -13.66 0.02
C LYS A 60 11.89 -13.32 -0.93
N ALA A 61 10.66 -13.57 -0.51
CA ALA A 61 9.47 -13.28 -1.33
C ALA A 61 9.33 -11.78 -1.66
N ASN A 62 9.79 -10.89 -0.78
CA ASN A 62 9.75 -9.44 -0.99
C ASN A 62 10.78 -8.92 -2.00
N LYS A 63 11.76 -9.72 -2.43
CA LYS A 63 12.78 -9.36 -3.44
C LYS A 63 13.41 -7.98 -3.21
N GLY A 64 13.72 -7.65 -1.96
CA GLY A 64 14.26 -6.33 -1.60
C GLY A 64 15.72 -6.14 -2.02
N ALA A 65 16.14 -4.89 -2.20
CA ALA A 65 17.51 -4.51 -2.55
C ALA A 65 18.51 -4.88 -1.42
N PRO A 66 19.83 -5.04 -1.72
CA PRO A 66 20.88 -5.23 -0.72
C PRO A 66 20.99 -4.10 0.29
N GLY A 67 21.46 -4.42 1.50
CA GLY A 67 21.81 -3.45 2.53
C GLY A 67 23.12 -2.71 2.25
N ILE A 68 23.79 -2.29 3.32
CA ILE A 68 25.10 -1.63 3.23
C ILE A 68 26.23 -2.62 2.90
N ASP A 69 26.03 -3.88 3.28
CA ASP A 69 26.95 -5.01 3.04
C ASP A 69 26.97 -5.48 1.59
N GLY A 70 26.05 -4.98 0.76
CA GLY A 70 25.90 -5.40 -0.63
C GLY A 70 25.36 -6.82 -0.81
N MET A 71 25.11 -7.57 0.27
CA MET A 71 24.63 -8.95 0.23
C MET A 71 23.26 -9.04 -0.43
N THR A 72 23.14 -9.88 -1.45
CA THR A 72 21.87 -10.18 -2.10
C THR A 72 21.06 -11.21 -1.30
N ILE A 73 19.77 -11.36 -1.66
CA ILE A 73 18.90 -12.34 -1.00
C ILE A 73 19.35 -13.78 -1.30
N GLU A 74 19.90 -14.02 -2.48
CA GLU A 74 20.40 -15.32 -2.92
C GLU A 74 21.64 -15.74 -2.11
N GLU A 75 22.55 -14.80 -1.86
CA GLU A 75 23.77 -14.99 -1.06
C GLU A 75 23.49 -15.16 0.44
N ALA A 76 22.39 -14.57 0.92
CA ALA A 76 22.04 -14.64 2.34
C ALA A 76 21.70 -16.07 2.82
N LEU A 77 21.20 -16.97 1.95
CA LEU A 77 20.86 -18.32 2.37
C LEU A 77 22.09 -19.19 2.67
N PRO A 78 23.10 -19.27 1.80
CA PRO A 78 24.36 -19.93 2.13
C PRO A 78 24.99 -19.36 3.41
N TYR A 79 25.08 -18.05 3.49
CA TYR A 79 25.64 -17.35 4.66
C TYR A 79 24.90 -17.71 5.96
N LEU A 80 23.58 -17.71 5.97
CA LEU A 80 22.79 -18.11 7.15
C LEU A 80 22.99 -19.56 7.53
N LYS A 81 23.17 -20.48 6.54
CA LYS A 81 23.41 -21.89 6.83
C LYS A 81 24.74 -22.09 7.54
N GLU A 82 25.76 -21.33 7.16
CA GLU A 82 27.10 -21.41 7.71
C GLU A 82 27.21 -20.72 9.08
N HIS A 83 26.61 -19.51 9.21
CA HIS A 83 26.83 -18.64 10.37
C HIS A 83 25.62 -18.58 11.32
N GLN A 84 24.57 -19.38 11.12
CA GLN A 84 23.36 -19.32 11.94
C GLN A 84 23.65 -19.48 13.43
N GLN A 85 24.51 -20.45 13.79
CA GLN A 85 24.85 -20.71 15.18
C GLN A 85 25.58 -19.52 15.81
N GLU A 86 26.56 -18.96 15.11
CA GLU A 86 27.31 -17.79 15.58
C GLU A 86 26.37 -16.59 15.79
N ILE A 87 25.49 -16.30 14.82
CA ILE A 87 24.51 -15.19 14.90
C ILE A 87 23.61 -15.41 16.11
N THR A 88 23.09 -16.61 16.29
CA THR A 88 22.22 -16.98 17.39
C THR A 88 22.91 -16.81 18.74
N ASP A 89 24.14 -17.29 18.87
CA ASP A 89 24.96 -17.17 20.11
C ASP A 89 25.25 -15.69 20.42
N ARG A 90 25.59 -14.89 19.42
CA ARG A 90 25.79 -13.44 19.60
C ARG A 90 24.54 -12.73 20.08
N ILE A 91 23.35 -13.12 19.56
CA ILE A 91 22.07 -12.57 20.01
C ILE A 91 21.81 -13.00 21.46
N TYR A 92 21.99 -14.27 21.81
CA TYR A 92 21.81 -14.79 23.17
C TYR A 92 22.68 -14.06 24.18
N ARG A 93 23.98 -13.90 23.87
CA ARG A 93 24.95 -13.19 24.73
C ARG A 93 24.73 -11.67 24.74
N GLY A 94 23.74 -11.16 24.01
CA GLY A 94 23.52 -9.73 23.90
C GLY A 94 24.64 -8.97 23.18
N LYS A 95 25.45 -9.64 22.36
CA LYS A 95 26.58 -9.04 21.62
C LYS A 95 26.30 -8.81 20.14
N TYR A 96 25.10 -9.14 19.67
CA TYR A 96 24.70 -8.88 18.29
C TYR A 96 24.51 -7.38 18.07
N THR A 97 25.23 -6.81 17.13
CA THR A 97 25.13 -5.41 16.72
C THR A 97 24.54 -5.36 15.31
N PRO A 98 23.31 -4.83 15.14
CA PRO A 98 22.73 -4.64 13.81
C PRO A 98 23.56 -3.68 12.95
N SER A 99 23.60 -3.94 11.65
CA SER A 99 24.25 -3.05 10.70
C SER A 99 23.46 -1.75 10.52
N PRO A 100 24.13 -0.61 10.27
CA PRO A 100 23.43 0.63 9.87
C PRO A 100 22.59 0.42 8.62
N VAL A 101 21.46 1.11 8.50
CA VAL A 101 20.63 1.00 7.32
C VAL A 101 21.16 1.86 6.17
N ARG A 102 21.13 1.33 4.94
CA ARG A 102 21.52 2.08 3.75
C ARG A 102 20.42 3.06 3.37
N ARG A 103 20.73 4.35 3.36
CA ARG A 103 19.79 5.42 2.96
C ARG A 103 19.55 5.41 1.46
N VAL A 104 18.28 5.48 1.06
CA VAL A 104 17.87 5.68 -0.33
C VAL A 104 16.78 6.75 -0.38
N GLU A 105 16.92 7.69 -1.29
CA GLU A 105 15.97 8.77 -1.50
C GLU A 105 15.00 8.45 -2.64
N ILE A 106 13.69 8.54 -2.36
CA ILE A 106 12.64 8.34 -3.35
C ILE A 106 11.86 9.65 -3.51
N PRO A 107 11.75 10.20 -4.74
CA PRO A 107 11.00 11.42 -4.97
C PRO A 107 9.50 11.22 -4.68
N LYS A 108 8.90 12.14 -3.92
CA LYS A 108 7.47 12.18 -3.71
C LYS A 108 6.75 12.85 -4.89
N PRO A 109 5.48 12.48 -5.15
CA PRO A 109 4.70 13.09 -6.23
C PRO A 109 4.42 14.60 -6.06
N ASP A 110 4.60 15.13 -4.87
CA ASP A 110 4.40 16.53 -4.47
C ASP A 110 5.70 17.36 -4.49
N GLY A 111 6.80 16.79 -4.99
CA GLY A 111 8.11 17.45 -5.12
C GLY A 111 9.03 17.29 -3.92
N GLY A 112 8.60 16.61 -2.86
CA GLY A 112 9.45 16.27 -1.72
C GLY A 112 10.21 14.96 -1.93
N VAL A 113 11.09 14.62 -0.98
CA VAL A 113 11.84 13.36 -0.93
C VAL A 113 11.38 12.51 0.23
N ARG A 114 11.26 11.19 0.03
CA ARG A 114 11.09 10.19 1.08
C ARG A 114 12.42 9.48 1.30
N LYS A 115 12.95 9.56 2.50
CA LYS A 115 14.18 8.87 2.90
C LYS A 115 13.83 7.46 3.39
N LEU A 116 14.20 6.43 2.64
CA LEU A 116 14.06 5.04 3.05
C LEU A 116 15.39 4.51 3.61
N GLY A 117 15.31 3.64 4.62
CA GLY A 117 16.45 2.89 5.11
C GLY A 117 16.33 1.42 4.69
N ILE A 118 17.35 0.87 4.04
CA ILE A 118 17.38 -0.53 3.63
C ILE A 118 18.33 -1.27 4.58
N PRO A 119 17.82 -2.10 5.53
CA PRO A 119 18.66 -2.92 6.40
C PRO A 119 19.34 -4.04 5.61
N ALA A 120 20.43 -4.59 6.13
CA ALA A 120 21.05 -5.81 5.64
C ALA A 120 20.06 -6.98 5.58
N VAL A 121 20.26 -7.94 4.67
CA VAL A 121 19.30 -9.06 4.49
C VAL A 121 19.21 -9.90 5.77
N ILE A 122 20.32 -10.09 6.47
CA ILE A 122 20.36 -10.81 7.74
C ILE A 122 19.54 -10.07 8.79
N ASP A 123 19.74 -8.76 8.95
CA ASP A 123 18.97 -7.93 9.87
C ASP A 123 17.47 -7.95 9.56
N ARG A 124 17.09 -7.87 8.27
CA ARG A 124 15.68 -8.03 7.85
C ARG A 124 15.10 -9.37 8.26
N THR A 125 15.91 -10.45 8.19
CA THR A 125 15.48 -11.80 8.58
C THR A 125 15.25 -11.87 10.09
N ILE A 126 16.16 -11.33 10.90
CA ILE A 126 16.01 -11.28 12.35
C ILE A 126 14.81 -10.40 12.74
N GLN A 127 14.67 -9.20 12.15
CA GLN A 127 13.52 -8.31 12.37
C GLN A 127 12.21 -8.99 12.02
N GLN A 128 12.18 -9.77 10.92
CA GLN A 128 11.00 -10.53 10.51
C GLN A 128 10.70 -11.65 11.50
N ALA A 129 11.72 -12.34 12.04
CA ALA A 129 11.54 -13.37 13.06
C ALA A 129 10.97 -12.78 14.36
N ILE A 130 11.44 -11.61 14.79
CA ILE A 130 10.90 -10.85 15.92
C ILE A 130 9.43 -10.49 15.66
N THR A 131 9.14 -9.94 14.48
CA THR A 131 7.78 -9.50 14.10
C THR A 131 6.79 -10.66 14.16
N GLN A 132 7.15 -11.84 13.68
CA GLN A 132 6.29 -13.03 13.66
C GLN A 132 5.86 -13.48 15.05
N GLU A 133 6.72 -13.32 16.04
CA GLU A 133 6.41 -13.70 17.43
C GLU A 133 5.74 -12.56 18.23
N LEU A 134 5.97 -11.29 17.85
CA LEU A 134 5.33 -10.15 18.50
C LEU A 134 3.87 -9.94 18.01
N VAL A 135 3.59 -10.17 16.74
CA VAL A 135 2.27 -9.92 16.15
C VAL A 135 1.15 -10.63 16.94
N PRO A 136 1.24 -11.93 17.28
CA PRO A 136 0.21 -12.60 18.06
C PRO A 136 -0.05 -12.00 19.44
N ILE A 137 0.95 -11.35 20.04
CA ILE A 137 0.82 -10.68 21.33
C ILE A 137 0.06 -9.37 21.20
N TYR A 138 0.40 -8.57 20.18
CA TYR A 138 -0.11 -7.22 20.02
C TYR A 138 -1.41 -7.12 19.22
N GLU A 139 -1.68 -8.06 18.30
CA GLU A 139 -2.87 -8.02 17.46
C GLU A 139 -4.19 -7.97 18.27
N PRO A 140 -4.36 -8.73 19.37
CA PRO A 140 -5.54 -8.63 20.21
C PRO A 140 -5.65 -7.32 21.02
N LEU A 141 -4.53 -6.60 21.18
CA LEU A 141 -4.46 -5.36 21.97
C LEU A 141 -4.73 -4.10 21.14
N PHE A 142 -4.68 -4.23 19.81
CA PHE A 142 -4.91 -3.09 18.94
C PHE A 142 -6.39 -2.74 18.86
N ALA A 143 -6.69 -1.44 18.88
CA ALA A 143 -8.04 -0.95 18.71
C ALA A 143 -8.66 -1.40 17.36
N ASP A 144 -9.97 -1.64 17.33
CA ASP A 144 -10.68 -2.06 16.12
C ASP A 144 -10.65 -1.02 15.00
N GLY A 145 -10.52 0.26 15.34
CA GLY A 145 -10.35 1.35 14.41
C GLY A 145 -8.98 1.44 13.74
N SER A 146 -8.00 0.60 14.13
CA SER A 146 -6.67 0.55 13.53
C SER A 146 -6.61 -0.52 12.42
N PHE A 147 -6.20 -0.13 11.21
CA PHE A 147 -6.23 -0.99 10.02
C PHE A 147 -4.87 -1.19 9.34
N GLY A 148 -3.99 -0.18 9.37
CA GLY A 148 -2.72 -0.23 8.66
C GLY A 148 -1.72 -1.22 9.26
N TYR A 149 -1.01 -1.97 8.41
CA TYR A 149 0.02 -2.95 8.79
C TYR A 149 -0.47 -4.08 9.71
N ARG A 150 -1.76 -4.40 9.67
CA ARG A 150 -2.36 -5.49 10.45
C ARG A 150 -2.83 -6.61 9.53
N PRO A 151 -2.69 -7.88 9.96
CA PRO A 151 -3.15 -9.02 9.19
C PRO A 151 -4.67 -9.02 9.02
N GLY A 152 -5.13 -9.34 7.79
CA GLY A 152 -6.56 -9.42 7.49
C GLY A 152 -7.31 -8.09 7.45
N ARG A 153 -6.61 -6.93 7.58
CA ARG A 153 -7.21 -5.59 7.53
C ARG A 153 -6.65 -4.79 6.35
N SER A 154 -7.50 -4.00 5.73
CA SER A 154 -7.17 -3.25 4.50
C SER A 154 -7.59 -1.79 4.56
N ALA A 155 -7.09 -1.00 3.60
CA ALA A 155 -7.54 0.38 3.41
C ALA A 155 -9.03 0.48 3.02
N LYS A 156 -9.59 -0.57 2.45
CA LYS A 156 -11.01 -0.66 2.12
C LYS A 156 -11.86 -0.75 3.39
N ASP A 157 -11.44 -1.58 4.35
CA ASP A 157 -12.13 -1.73 5.63
C ASP A 157 -12.08 -0.42 6.42
N ALA A 158 -10.96 0.29 6.37
CA ALA A 158 -10.81 1.59 7.01
C ALA A 158 -11.80 2.64 6.46
N ILE A 159 -11.97 2.75 5.13
CA ILE A 159 -12.95 3.70 4.56
C ILE A 159 -14.41 3.24 4.77
N GLN A 160 -14.67 1.93 4.80
CA GLN A 160 -15.98 1.41 5.16
C GLN A 160 -16.32 1.75 6.61
N LYS A 161 -15.36 1.66 7.53
CA LYS A 161 -15.55 2.06 8.93
C LYS A 161 -15.86 3.56 9.07
N VAL A 162 -15.19 4.42 8.27
CA VAL A 162 -15.53 5.85 8.22
C VAL A 162 -16.95 6.06 7.70
N LYS A 163 -17.39 5.30 6.69
CA LYS A 163 -18.76 5.33 6.17
C LYS A 163 -19.78 4.93 7.24
N GLU A 164 -19.56 3.82 7.96
CA GLU A 164 -20.42 3.37 9.05
C GLU A 164 -20.61 4.43 10.14
N TYR A 165 -19.53 5.10 10.55
CA TYR A 165 -19.62 6.20 11.51
C TYR A 165 -20.36 7.43 10.92
N ALA A 166 -20.19 7.73 9.64
CA ALA A 166 -20.93 8.80 8.99
C ALA A 166 -22.44 8.51 8.93
N GLU A 167 -22.85 7.25 8.75
CA GLU A 167 -24.24 6.77 8.82
C GLU A 167 -24.84 6.93 10.23
N GLN A 168 -24.02 6.80 11.27
CA GLN A 168 -24.37 7.04 12.67
C GLN A 168 -24.40 8.56 13.03
N GLY A 169 -24.24 9.45 12.05
CA GLY A 169 -24.29 10.89 12.22
C GLY A 169 -22.95 11.58 12.53
N TYR A 170 -21.82 10.86 12.51
CA TYR A 170 -20.49 11.46 12.67
C TYR A 170 -20.02 12.04 11.33
N THR A 171 -20.47 13.25 11.02
CA THR A 171 -20.30 13.87 9.69
C THR A 171 -19.12 14.85 9.60
N TYR A 172 -18.41 15.08 10.68
CA TYR A 172 -17.21 15.91 10.70
C TYR A 172 -15.98 15.05 11.04
N ALA A 173 -14.96 15.17 10.20
CA ALA A 173 -13.69 14.47 10.38
C ALA A 173 -12.59 15.44 10.82
N VAL A 174 -11.78 14.99 11.77
CA VAL A 174 -10.49 15.56 12.11
C VAL A 174 -9.43 14.72 11.44
N SER A 175 -8.81 15.25 10.39
CA SER A 175 -7.70 14.59 9.69
C SER A 175 -6.40 15.04 10.31
N LEU A 176 -5.63 14.13 10.88
CA LEU A 176 -4.33 14.40 11.49
C LEU A 176 -3.22 13.87 10.57
N ASP A 177 -2.23 14.71 10.29
CA ASP A 177 -1.02 14.37 9.52
C ASP A 177 0.19 14.52 10.44
N LEU A 178 0.92 13.43 10.67
CA LEU A 178 2.12 13.45 11.51
C LEU A 178 3.35 13.81 10.66
N SER A 179 4.16 14.75 11.20
CA SER A 179 5.40 15.14 10.53
C SER A 179 6.48 14.10 10.75
N LYS A 180 6.97 13.48 9.66
CA LYS A 180 8.09 12.52 9.71
C LYS A 180 7.93 11.44 10.79
N TYR A 181 6.73 10.90 10.94
CA TYR A 181 6.34 10.01 12.02
C TYR A 181 7.39 8.93 12.35
N PHE A 182 7.88 8.20 11.35
CA PHE A 182 8.89 7.17 11.56
C PHE A 182 10.26 7.72 12.00
N ASP A 183 10.57 8.97 11.69
CA ASP A 183 11.85 9.59 12.02
C ASP A 183 11.85 10.26 13.41
N THR A 184 10.67 10.39 14.07
CA THR A 184 10.49 11.11 15.35
C THR A 184 9.93 10.24 16.47
N LEU A 185 9.91 8.91 16.31
CA LEU A 185 9.48 7.99 17.36
C LEU A 185 10.45 8.05 18.53
N ASN A 186 9.94 8.38 19.72
CA ASN A 186 10.76 8.39 20.92
C ASN A 186 11.06 6.96 21.39
N HIS A 187 12.34 6.60 21.43
CA HIS A 187 12.80 5.25 21.77
C HIS A 187 12.40 4.83 23.19
N GLU A 188 12.48 5.73 24.19
CA GLU A 188 12.16 5.37 25.58
C GLU A 188 10.69 5.06 25.75
N ILE A 189 9.80 5.90 25.18
CA ILE A 189 8.35 5.66 25.21
C ILE A 189 8.07 4.29 24.54
N LEU A 190 8.62 4.03 23.34
CA LEU A 190 8.41 2.77 22.63
C LEU A 190 8.89 1.57 23.44
N LEU A 191 10.08 1.62 24.01
CA LEU A 191 10.64 0.52 24.80
C LEU A 191 9.80 0.28 26.09
N ASN A 192 9.30 1.33 26.72
CA ASN A 192 8.39 1.20 27.87
C ASN A 192 7.05 0.55 27.47
N LEU A 193 6.51 0.88 26.28
CA LEU A 193 5.32 0.23 25.74
C LEU A 193 5.56 -1.26 25.44
N LEU A 194 6.73 -1.60 24.90
CA LEU A 194 7.11 -2.99 24.68
C LEU A 194 7.20 -3.78 25.99
N ARG A 195 7.82 -3.23 27.04
CA ARG A 195 7.93 -3.87 28.36
C ARG A 195 6.61 -4.17 29.05
N LYS A 196 5.52 -3.45 28.70
CA LYS A 196 4.19 -3.77 29.24
C LYS A 196 3.79 -5.21 28.91
N ASN A 197 4.09 -5.71 27.70
CA ASN A 197 3.62 -6.98 27.21
C ASN A 197 4.74 -8.00 26.92
N VAL A 198 5.96 -7.54 26.68
CA VAL A 198 7.16 -8.37 26.44
C VAL A 198 7.98 -8.41 27.73
N LYS A 199 7.97 -9.55 28.42
CA LYS A 199 8.67 -9.72 29.70
C LYS A 199 10.15 -10.12 29.54
N ASP A 200 10.55 -10.57 28.35
CA ASP A 200 11.95 -10.93 28.06
C ASP A 200 12.75 -9.67 27.67
N GLU A 201 13.49 -9.15 28.64
CA GLU A 201 14.29 -7.92 28.44
C GLU A 201 15.38 -8.09 27.35
N ARG A 202 15.84 -9.32 27.09
CA ARG A 202 16.82 -9.61 26.02
C ARG A 202 16.25 -9.20 24.65
N VAL A 203 14.95 -9.45 24.42
CA VAL A 203 14.25 -9.07 23.20
C VAL A 203 14.08 -7.54 23.13
N VAL A 204 13.70 -6.89 24.22
CA VAL A 204 13.58 -5.43 24.29
C VAL A 204 14.94 -4.76 24.00
N GLN A 205 16.04 -5.30 24.55
CA GLN A 205 17.40 -4.80 24.28
C GLN A 205 17.83 -5.03 22.82
N LEU A 206 17.43 -6.16 22.22
CA LEU A 206 17.70 -6.40 20.80
C LEU A 206 16.96 -5.38 19.93
N ILE A 207 15.69 -5.11 20.23
CA ILE A 207 14.90 -4.06 19.51
C ILE A 207 15.55 -2.68 19.70
N LYS A 208 16.00 -2.35 20.92
CA LYS A 208 16.71 -1.09 21.20
C LYS A 208 17.96 -0.93 20.32
N ARG A 209 18.72 -2.03 20.09
CA ARG A 209 19.88 -2.00 19.19
C ARG A 209 19.48 -1.76 17.75
N TYR A 210 18.36 -2.33 17.28
CA TYR A 210 17.82 -2.04 15.94
C TYR A 210 17.41 -0.59 15.78
N LEU A 211 16.82 0.02 16.80
CA LEU A 211 16.46 1.44 16.78
C LEU A 211 17.68 2.34 16.74
N LYS A 212 18.78 1.94 17.41
CA LYS A 212 20.05 2.68 17.48
C LYS A 212 21.08 2.30 16.43
N SER A 213 20.75 1.40 15.48
CA SER A 213 21.73 0.88 14.51
C SER A 213 22.32 1.93 13.56
N GLY A 214 21.75 3.13 13.55
CA GLY A 214 22.23 4.22 12.71
C GLY A 214 21.80 4.12 11.25
N VAL A 215 22.11 5.17 10.51
CA VAL A 215 21.83 5.31 9.09
C VAL A 215 23.10 5.68 8.36
N MET A 216 23.43 4.93 7.32
CA MET A 216 24.54 5.27 6.43
C MET A 216 24.03 6.15 5.27
N GLU A 217 24.56 7.35 5.20
CA GLU A 217 24.29 8.32 4.13
C GLU A 217 25.64 8.79 3.57
N ASN A 218 25.88 8.61 2.27
CA ASN A 218 27.12 9.00 1.59
C ASN A 218 28.41 8.43 2.22
N GLY A 219 28.37 7.21 2.74
CA GLY A 219 29.53 6.54 3.36
C GLY A 219 29.76 6.90 4.83
N VAL A 220 28.97 7.81 5.41
CA VAL A 220 29.06 8.20 6.83
C VAL A 220 27.92 7.57 7.60
N VAL A 221 28.24 6.96 8.74
CA VAL A 221 27.24 6.41 9.66
C VAL A 221 26.83 7.52 10.64
N MET A 222 25.53 7.84 10.65
CA MET A 222 24.94 8.75 11.62
C MET A 222 24.16 7.93 12.65
N GLU A 223 24.44 8.15 13.91
CA GLU A 223 23.66 7.55 15.00
C GLU A 223 22.22 8.08 15.00
N THR A 224 21.29 7.24 15.46
CA THR A 224 19.87 7.59 15.57
C THR A 224 19.46 7.56 17.05
N GLU A 225 19.14 8.73 17.60
CA GLU A 225 18.61 8.86 18.97
C GLU A 225 17.09 8.74 19.01
N GLU A 226 16.44 9.02 17.89
CA GLU A 226 15.00 8.97 17.68
C GLU A 226 14.65 8.26 16.38
N GLY A 227 13.42 7.77 16.28
CA GLY A 227 12.87 7.22 15.08
C GLY A 227 13.11 5.71 14.89
N SER A 228 12.46 5.19 13.86
CA SER A 228 12.62 3.82 13.38
C SER A 228 12.84 3.85 11.87
N PRO A 229 13.85 3.16 11.33
CA PRO A 229 14.16 3.25 9.90
C PRO A 229 12.95 2.90 9.02
N GLN A 230 12.55 3.80 8.11
CA GLN A 230 11.52 3.50 7.13
C GLN A 230 12.01 2.44 6.15
N GLY A 231 11.53 1.19 6.28
CA GLY A 231 11.91 0.06 5.42
C GLY A 231 12.38 -1.17 6.16
N GLY A 232 12.57 -1.10 7.47
CA GLY A 232 12.76 -2.27 8.34
C GLY A 232 11.48 -3.10 8.46
N ASN A 233 11.60 -4.42 8.55
CA ASN A 233 10.46 -5.33 8.69
C ASN A 233 9.72 -5.18 10.02
N LEU A 234 10.41 -4.72 11.05
CA LEU A 234 9.86 -4.52 12.40
C LEU A 234 9.18 -3.14 12.56
N SER A 235 9.62 -2.13 11.81
CA SER A 235 9.16 -0.73 11.97
C SER A 235 7.64 -0.55 11.87
N PRO A 236 6.89 -1.22 10.97
CA PRO A 236 5.44 -1.09 10.91
C PRO A 236 4.72 -1.55 12.18
N LEU A 237 5.18 -2.64 12.78
CA LEU A 237 4.61 -3.14 14.04
C LEU A 237 4.91 -2.20 15.20
N LEU A 238 6.17 -1.73 15.32
CA LEU A 238 6.56 -0.78 16.35
C LEU A 238 5.77 0.53 16.25
N ALA A 239 5.54 1.00 15.03
CA ALA A 239 4.71 2.17 14.77
C ALA A 239 3.25 1.95 15.24
N ASN A 240 2.67 0.78 15.01
CA ASN A 240 1.34 0.46 15.50
C ASN A 240 1.28 0.35 17.02
N ILE A 241 2.28 -0.25 17.66
CA ILE A 241 2.39 -0.34 19.13
C ILE A 241 2.41 1.07 19.74
N TYR A 242 3.18 1.98 19.15
CA TYR A 242 3.31 3.34 19.61
C TYR A 242 1.99 4.13 19.54
N LEU A 243 1.31 4.09 18.39
CA LEU A 243 0.06 4.82 18.18
C LEU A 243 -1.15 4.13 18.82
N ASN A 244 -1.04 2.88 19.27
CA ASN A 244 -2.12 2.21 19.97
C ASN A 244 -2.48 2.93 21.29
N GLU A 245 -1.53 3.59 21.96
CA GLU A 245 -1.83 4.41 23.14
C GLU A 245 -2.79 5.56 22.78
N PHE A 246 -2.61 6.17 21.62
CA PHE A 246 -3.54 7.18 21.10
C PHE A 246 -4.92 6.55 20.78
N ASP A 247 -4.92 5.42 20.09
CA ASP A 247 -6.16 4.76 19.72
C ASP A 247 -6.99 4.37 20.95
N GLN A 248 -6.34 3.79 21.97
CA GLN A 248 -6.98 3.37 23.23
C GLN A 248 -7.48 4.57 24.05
N GLU A 249 -6.74 5.67 24.08
CA GLU A 249 -7.17 6.87 24.79
C GLU A 249 -8.44 7.47 24.18
N PHE A 250 -8.50 7.60 22.84
CA PHE A 250 -9.67 8.15 22.18
C PHE A 250 -10.85 7.18 22.19
N LEU A 251 -10.60 5.87 22.16
CA LEU A 251 -11.63 4.85 22.37
C LEU A 251 -12.26 4.96 23.77
N LYS A 252 -11.47 5.12 24.82
CA LYS A 252 -11.96 5.34 26.20
C LYS A 252 -12.80 6.62 26.33
N ARG A 253 -12.51 7.65 25.53
CA ARG A 253 -13.31 8.88 25.47
C ARG A 253 -14.60 8.74 24.65
N GLY A 254 -14.88 7.55 24.08
CA GLY A 254 -16.02 7.33 23.20
C GLY A 254 -15.92 8.05 21.86
N VAL A 255 -14.70 8.41 21.40
CA VAL A 255 -14.46 9.10 20.13
C VAL A 255 -14.19 8.09 19.04
N PRO A 256 -15.00 8.05 17.97
CA PRO A 256 -14.71 7.23 16.80
C PRO A 256 -13.36 7.61 16.17
N CYS A 257 -12.44 6.65 16.16
CA CYS A 257 -11.12 6.79 15.57
C CYS A 257 -10.93 5.74 14.47
N VAL A 258 -10.47 6.17 13.30
CA VAL A 258 -10.08 5.27 12.21
C VAL A 258 -8.66 5.64 11.78
N ARG A 259 -7.75 4.68 11.90
CA ARG A 259 -6.34 4.88 11.61
C ARG A 259 -5.80 3.86 10.61
N TYR A 260 -5.05 4.33 9.65
CA TYR A 260 -4.28 3.50 8.74
C TYR A 260 -2.81 3.93 8.76
N ALA A 261 -1.99 3.23 9.52
CA ALA A 261 -0.60 3.62 9.83
C ALA A 261 -0.55 5.00 10.51
N ASP A 262 0.04 6.00 9.87
CA ASP A 262 0.15 7.40 10.28
C ASP A 262 -1.02 8.29 9.82
N ASP A 263 -1.89 7.79 8.94
CA ASP A 263 -3.11 8.50 8.51
C ASP A 263 -4.23 8.31 9.55
N ILE A 264 -4.47 9.31 10.39
CA ILE A 264 -5.45 9.29 11.49
C ILE A 264 -6.67 10.14 11.14
N VAL A 265 -7.86 9.59 11.36
CA VAL A 265 -9.13 10.31 11.25
C VAL A 265 -9.95 10.09 12.52
N LEU A 266 -10.24 11.18 13.27
CA LEU A 266 -11.24 11.17 14.33
C LEU A 266 -12.55 11.73 13.79
N LEU A 267 -13.68 11.26 14.31
CA LEU A 267 -14.99 11.65 13.79
C LEU A 267 -15.84 12.30 14.90
N ALA A 268 -16.60 13.31 14.52
CA ALA A 268 -17.50 14.07 15.41
C ALA A 268 -18.84 14.33 14.75
N LYS A 269 -19.88 14.55 15.58
CA LYS A 269 -21.23 14.88 15.10
C LYS A 269 -21.40 16.35 14.72
N SER A 270 -20.55 17.26 15.21
CA SER A 270 -20.62 18.69 14.92
C SER A 270 -19.26 19.31 14.62
N LYS A 271 -19.26 20.43 13.92
CA LYS A 271 -18.05 21.19 13.60
C LYS A 271 -17.32 21.62 14.88
N ARG A 272 -18.04 22.20 15.85
CA ARG A 272 -17.48 22.66 17.13
C ARG A 272 -16.84 21.51 17.93
N ALA A 273 -17.44 20.31 17.90
CA ALA A 273 -16.86 19.12 18.52
C ALA A 273 -15.57 18.67 17.79
N SER A 274 -15.55 18.73 16.45
CA SER A 274 -14.35 18.38 15.67
C SER A 274 -13.20 19.36 15.91
N GLU A 275 -13.47 20.65 16.09
CA GLU A 275 -12.44 21.66 16.42
C GLU A 275 -11.81 21.38 17.78
N ARG A 276 -12.61 21.10 18.81
CA ARG A 276 -12.11 20.69 20.14
C ARG A 276 -11.32 19.37 20.09
N LEU A 277 -11.77 18.41 19.25
CA LEU A 277 -11.05 17.15 19.06
C LEU A 277 -9.70 17.39 18.39
N LEU A 278 -9.60 18.27 17.39
CA LEU A 278 -8.33 18.61 16.77
C LEU A 278 -7.33 19.15 17.79
N GLU A 279 -7.77 20.07 18.67
CA GLU A 279 -6.92 20.63 19.70
C GLU A 279 -6.48 19.60 20.73
N SER A 280 -7.42 18.83 21.30
CA SER A 280 -7.13 17.82 22.31
C SER A 280 -6.28 16.67 21.79
N SER A 281 -6.51 16.23 20.53
CA SER A 281 -5.72 15.17 19.91
C SER A 281 -4.31 15.64 19.55
N THR A 282 -4.16 16.89 19.09
CA THR A 282 -2.84 17.49 18.86
C THR A 282 -2.05 17.56 20.15
N LYS A 283 -2.67 18.07 21.23
CA LYS A 283 -2.04 18.15 22.56
C LYS A 283 -1.60 16.77 23.05
N TYR A 284 -2.42 15.75 22.92
CA TYR A 284 -2.07 14.39 23.34
C TYR A 284 -0.87 13.84 22.55
N LEU A 285 -0.88 14.00 21.23
CA LEU A 285 0.21 13.54 20.37
C LEU A 285 1.54 14.26 20.68
N GLU A 286 1.50 15.58 20.90
CA GLU A 286 2.69 16.38 21.13
C GLU A 286 3.20 16.23 22.58
N GLU A 287 2.34 16.27 23.60
CA GLU A 287 2.76 16.24 24.99
C GLU A 287 3.01 14.82 25.53
N LYS A 288 2.15 13.86 25.21
CA LYS A 288 2.23 12.49 25.74
C LYS A 288 3.08 11.57 24.88
N LEU A 289 2.88 11.63 23.55
CA LEU A 289 3.60 10.76 22.63
C LEU A 289 4.82 11.42 21.97
N LYS A 290 5.12 12.69 22.29
CA LYS A 290 6.27 13.43 21.75
C LYS A 290 6.35 13.42 20.22
N LEU A 291 5.19 13.33 19.54
CA LEU A 291 5.08 13.35 18.08
C LEU A 291 4.76 14.75 17.59
N THR A 292 5.27 15.13 16.43
CA THR A 292 5.00 16.45 15.84
C THR A 292 3.82 16.37 14.86
N VAL A 293 2.76 17.14 15.15
CA VAL A 293 1.59 17.26 14.27
C VAL A 293 1.82 18.32 13.20
N ASN A 294 1.60 17.99 11.95
CA ASN A 294 1.66 18.93 10.83
C ASN A 294 0.41 19.82 10.80
N ARG A 295 0.47 20.95 11.50
CA ARG A 295 -0.67 21.88 11.62
C ARG A 295 -1.18 22.44 10.29
N LYS A 296 -0.33 22.51 9.25
CA LYS A 296 -0.74 22.99 7.92
C LYS A 296 -1.61 21.98 7.17
N LYS A 297 -1.43 20.69 7.43
CA LYS A 297 -2.17 19.61 6.78
C LYS A 297 -3.29 19.05 7.67
N SER A 298 -3.14 19.11 8.98
CA SER A 298 -4.16 18.69 9.94
C SER A 298 -5.30 19.68 9.97
N ARG A 299 -6.55 19.19 9.89
CA ARG A 299 -7.71 20.06 9.77
C ARG A 299 -9.02 19.35 10.10
N THR A 300 -10.03 20.14 10.40
CA THR A 300 -11.42 19.68 10.51
C THR A 300 -12.16 19.90 9.20
N VAL A 301 -12.88 18.89 8.72
CA VAL A 301 -13.64 18.97 7.49
C VAL A 301 -14.92 18.14 7.59
N SER A 302 -15.98 18.52 6.88
CA SER A 302 -17.12 17.61 6.67
C SER A 302 -16.69 16.42 5.83
N VAL A 303 -17.10 15.20 6.20
CA VAL A 303 -16.80 13.97 5.44
C VAL A 303 -17.37 14.01 4.02
N PHE A 304 -18.38 14.85 3.76
CA PHE A 304 -18.99 15.07 2.44
C PHE A 304 -18.32 16.18 1.63
N ALA A 305 -17.39 16.91 2.19
CA ALA A 305 -16.65 17.97 1.48
C ALA A 305 -15.63 17.37 0.52
N ILE A 306 -16.11 16.92 -0.64
CA ILE A 306 -15.34 16.14 -1.63
C ILE A 306 -13.99 16.71 -2.05
N ARG A 307 -13.83 18.04 -2.01
CA ARG A 307 -12.56 18.70 -2.36
C ARG A 307 -11.57 18.67 -1.20
N ASN A 308 -12.09 18.62 0.00
CA ASN A 308 -11.35 18.81 1.25
C ASN A 308 -11.15 17.50 2.04
N PHE A 309 -12.17 16.63 2.09
CA PHE A 309 -12.02 15.33 2.73
C PHE A 309 -11.42 14.32 1.75
N LYS A 310 -10.28 13.78 2.12
CA LYS A 310 -9.60 12.70 1.41
C LYS A 310 -8.98 11.76 2.43
N TYR A 311 -9.44 10.53 2.45
CA TYR A 311 -8.86 9.47 3.28
C TYR A 311 -8.49 8.27 2.40
N LEU A 312 -7.24 7.86 2.42
CA LEU A 312 -6.69 6.74 1.64
C LEU A 312 -7.03 6.81 0.13
N GLY A 313 -7.18 8.00 -0.42
CA GLY A 313 -7.55 8.21 -1.82
C GLY A 313 -9.04 8.20 -2.11
N PHE A 314 -9.87 7.92 -1.12
CA PHE A 314 -11.34 7.94 -1.17
C PHE A 314 -11.93 9.24 -0.63
N ALA A 315 -13.21 9.42 -0.83
CA ALA A 315 -14.09 10.41 -0.24
C ALA A 315 -15.48 9.79 -0.03
N LEU A 316 -16.36 10.45 0.72
CA LEU A 316 -17.75 10.03 0.84
C LEU A 316 -18.67 10.91 0.00
N GLY A 317 -19.78 10.33 -0.43
CA GLY A 317 -20.91 11.03 -1.06
C GLY A 317 -22.19 10.68 -0.35
N ARG A 318 -23.23 11.53 -0.55
CA ARG A 318 -24.59 11.29 -0.07
C ARG A 318 -25.57 11.48 -1.20
N ASN A 319 -26.54 10.61 -1.31
CA ASN A 319 -27.67 10.70 -2.23
C ASN A 319 -28.97 10.28 -1.53
N GLY A 320 -30.07 10.18 -2.25
CA GLY A 320 -31.36 9.76 -1.68
C GLY A 320 -31.37 8.34 -1.10
N THR A 321 -30.45 7.47 -1.50
CA THR A 321 -30.33 6.09 -1.02
C THR A 321 -29.39 5.92 0.17
N GLY A 322 -28.66 6.99 0.55
CA GLY A 322 -27.77 6.96 1.70
C GLY A 322 -26.35 7.46 1.43
N ILE A 323 -25.40 7.02 2.27
CA ILE A 323 -23.99 7.39 2.16
C ILE A 323 -23.23 6.31 1.37
N TYR A 324 -22.42 6.76 0.43
CA TYR A 324 -21.61 5.86 -0.40
C TYR A 324 -20.14 6.29 -0.49
N VAL A 325 -19.28 5.33 -0.71
CA VAL A 325 -17.84 5.57 -0.93
C VAL A 325 -17.63 6.00 -2.38
N ARG A 326 -16.81 7.01 -2.60
CA ARG A 326 -16.41 7.50 -3.92
C ARG A 326 -14.91 7.71 -4.02
N VAL A 327 -14.38 7.68 -5.22
CA VAL A 327 -12.96 8.00 -5.46
C VAL A 327 -12.74 9.50 -5.39
N HIS A 328 -11.72 9.94 -4.65
CA HIS A 328 -11.39 11.36 -4.55
C HIS A 328 -10.92 11.94 -5.91
N PRO A 329 -11.28 13.18 -6.27
CA PRO A 329 -10.96 13.77 -7.58
C PRO A 329 -9.47 13.81 -7.93
N LYS A 330 -8.59 13.94 -6.93
CA LYS A 330 -7.12 13.87 -7.13
C LYS A 330 -6.69 12.46 -7.57
N SER A 331 -7.31 11.40 -7.03
CA SER A 331 -7.04 10.01 -7.41
C SER A 331 -7.50 9.72 -8.84
N TRP A 332 -8.67 10.24 -9.24
CA TRP A 332 -9.17 10.18 -10.62
C TRP A 332 -8.25 10.87 -11.61
N ARG A 333 -7.80 12.08 -11.32
CA ARG A 333 -6.86 12.81 -12.19
C ARG A 333 -5.56 12.04 -12.37
N LYS A 334 -5.02 11.45 -11.32
CA LYS A 334 -3.81 10.62 -11.37
C LYS A 334 -4.02 9.38 -12.24
N PHE A 335 -5.16 8.69 -12.09
CA PHE A 335 -5.53 7.54 -12.90
C PHE A 335 -5.61 7.88 -14.39
N LYS A 336 -6.40 8.91 -14.76
CA LYS A 336 -6.55 9.38 -16.14
C LYS A 336 -5.21 9.85 -16.74
N SER A 337 -4.39 10.54 -15.95
CA SER A 337 -3.06 10.97 -16.39
C SER A 337 -2.14 9.79 -16.72
N ARG A 338 -2.11 8.76 -15.87
CA ARG A 338 -1.30 7.57 -16.11
C ARG A 338 -1.77 6.76 -17.30
N LEU A 339 -3.09 6.58 -17.47
CA LEU A 339 -3.65 5.96 -18.67
C LEU A 339 -3.30 6.74 -19.94
N LYS A 340 -3.31 8.10 -19.85
CA LYS A 340 -2.89 8.99 -20.96
C LYS A 340 -1.43 8.76 -21.33
N GLU A 341 -0.57 8.60 -20.37
CA GLU A 341 0.86 8.32 -20.58
C GLU A 341 1.06 6.94 -21.24
N LEU A 342 0.45 5.88 -20.67
CA LEU A 342 0.56 4.50 -21.17
C LEU A 342 -0.02 4.33 -22.58
N SER A 343 -1.05 5.10 -22.93
CA SER A 343 -1.67 5.14 -24.27
C SER A 343 -1.14 6.30 -25.14
N SER A 344 0.09 6.75 -24.91
CA SER A 344 0.68 7.84 -25.68
C SER A 344 1.11 7.37 -27.06
N ARG A 345 0.56 8.02 -28.12
CA ARG A 345 0.94 7.76 -29.51
C ARG A 345 2.43 8.02 -29.83
N LYS A 346 3.14 8.78 -28.99
CA LYS A 346 4.57 9.04 -29.15
C LYS A 346 5.42 7.86 -28.69
N ARG A 347 5.01 7.20 -27.61
CA ARG A 347 5.71 6.07 -26.97
C ARG A 347 5.23 4.69 -27.44
N CYS A 348 4.07 4.62 -28.10
CA CYS A 348 3.47 3.38 -28.56
C CYS A 348 4.11 2.92 -29.89
N GLN A 349 5.22 2.20 -29.82
CA GLN A 349 5.86 1.57 -30.99
C GLN A 349 5.08 0.34 -31.43
N SER A 350 4.62 -0.49 -30.48
CA SER A 350 3.70 -1.60 -30.68
C SER A 350 2.51 -1.47 -29.73
N ILE A 351 1.32 -1.87 -30.22
CA ILE A 351 0.08 -1.76 -29.42
C ILE A 351 0.02 -2.83 -28.32
N LYS A 352 0.46 -4.06 -28.56
CA LYS A 352 0.35 -5.18 -27.62
C LYS A 352 1.03 -4.90 -26.28
N PRO A 353 2.32 -4.49 -26.20
CA PRO A 353 2.95 -4.15 -24.94
C PRO A 353 2.29 -2.96 -24.19
N SER A 354 1.71 -2.02 -24.95
CA SER A 354 0.99 -0.88 -24.35
C SER A 354 -0.32 -1.34 -23.70
N LEU A 355 -1.06 -2.25 -24.36
CA LEU A 355 -2.29 -2.83 -23.82
C LEU A 355 -2.01 -3.62 -22.52
N GLU A 356 -0.93 -4.41 -22.51
CA GLU A 356 -0.56 -5.17 -21.31
C GLU A 356 -0.18 -4.26 -20.14
N LYS A 357 0.61 -3.20 -20.38
CA LYS A 357 0.92 -2.20 -19.35
C LYS A 357 -0.33 -1.49 -18.82
N ILE A 358 -1.30 -1.18 -19.71
CA ILE A 358 -2.58 -0.59 -19.32
C ILE A 358 -3.38 -1.58 -18.47
N LYS A 359 -3.45 -2.86 -18.87
CA LYS A 359 -4.15 -3.93 -18.15
C LYS A 359 -3.60 -4.09 -16.73
N ILE A 360 -2.29 -4.25 -16.58
CA ILE A 360 -1.63 -4.39 -15.27
C ILE A 360 -1.95 -3.20 -14.36
N TYR A 361 -1.78 -1.98 -14.88
CA TYR A 361 -2.02 -0.77 -14.10
C TYR A 361 -3.50 -0.59 -13.72
N ALA A 362 -4.40 -0.76 -14.69
CA ALA A 362 -5.83 -0.58 -14.49
C ALA A 362 -6.42 -1.66 -13.56
N ARG A 363 -5.98 -2.91 -13.68
CA ARG A 363 -6.39 -4.01 -12.80
C ARG A 363 -6.01 -3.70 -11.34
N GLY A 364 -4.76 -3.32 -11.07
CA GLY A 364 -4.35 -2.96 -9.72
C GLY A 364 -5.13 -1.76 -9.16
N TRP A 365 -5.42 -0.76 -10.01
CA TRP A 365 -6.22 0.40 -9.60
C TRP A 365 -7.68 0.03 -9.30
N LEU A 366 -8.31 -0.80 -10.14
CA LEU A 366 -9.68 -1.27 -9.92
C LEU A 366 -9.79 -2.17 -8.69
N ASN A 367 -8.82 -3.05 -8.46
CA ASN A 367 -8.78 -3.88 -7.26
C ASN A 367 -8.74 -3.02 -5.98
N TYR A 368 -8.04 -1.89 -5.98
CA TYR A 368 -7.99 -0.99 -4.84
C TYR A 368 -9.26 -0.15 -4.69
N TYR A 369 -9.72 0.49 -5.78
CA TYR A 369 -10.84 1.44 -5.74
C TYR A 369 -12.22 0.81 -6.03
N GLY A 370 -12.31 -0.49 -6.27
CA GLY A 370 -13.53 -1.18 -6.72
C GLY A 370 -14.73 -1.07 -5.78
N ILE A 371 -14.50 -0.85 -4.48
CA ILE A 371 -15.57 -0.61 -3.49
C ILE A 371 -16.33 0.71 -3.73
N ALA A 372 -15.72 1.64 -4.45
CA ALA A 372 -16.32 2.96 -4.67
C ALA A 372 -17.39 2.92 -5.77
N SER A 373 -18.48 3.63 -5.56
CA SER A 373 -19.52 3.85 -6.58
C SER A 373 -18.98 4.77 -7.68
N MET A 374 -18.69 4.20 -8.86
CA MET A 374 -18.01 4.94 -9.93
C MET A 374 -18.37 4.51 -11.36
N LYS A 375 -19.53 3.84 -11.54
CA LYS A 375 -19.96 3.27 -12.83
C LYS A 375 -19.83 4.27 -14.00
N ASN A 376 -20.48 5.43 -13.88
CA ASN A 376 -20.49 6.43 -14.95
C ASN A 376 -19.07 6.96 -15.27
N ASN A 377 -18.27 7.19 -14.24
CA ASN A 377 -16.89 7.66 -14.42
C ASN A 377 -16.01 6.62 -15.13
N ILE A 378 -16.20 5.33 -14.80
CA ILE A 378 -15.48 4.22 -15.45
C ILE A 378 -15.91 4.08 -16.91
N GLU A 379 -17.22 4.19 -17.21
CA GLU A 379 -17.74 4.14 -18.59
C GLU A 379 -17.18 5.30 -19.44
N GLU A 380 -17.13 6.52 -18.89
CA GLU A 380 -16.55 7.68 -19.56
C GLU A 380 -15.04 7.45 -19.88
N ILE A 381 -14.28 7.04 -18.87
CA ILE A 381 -12.83 6.78 -19.05
C ILE A 381 -12.61 5.61 -20.02
N ASN A 382 -13.41 4.58 -19.97
CA ASN A 382 -13.33 3.43 -20.86
C ASN A 382 -13.59 3.85 -22.32
N GLY A 383 -14.64 4.62 -22.58
CA GLY A 383 -14.92 5.18 -23.90
C GLY A 383 -13.78 6.07 -24.44
N TRP A 384 -13.24 6.93 -23.58
CA TRP A 384 -12.07 7.75 -23.90
C TRP A 384 -10.82 6.91 -24.19
N LEU A 385 -10.60 5.81 -23.45
CA LEU A 385 -9.46 4.93 -23.65
C LEU A 385 -9.58 4.14 -24.96
N TYR A 386 -10.77 3.66 -25.33
CA TYR A 386 -11.04 3.07 -26.66
C TYR A 386 -10.63 4.01 -27.79
N HIS A 387 -11.01 5.28 -27.69
CA HIS A 387 -10.64 6.27 -28.69
C HIS A 387 -9.11 6.44 -28.77
N ARG A 388 -8.43 6.48 -27.62
CA ARG A 388 -6.96 6.58 -27.60
C ARG A 388 -6.27 5.39 -28.23
N ILE A 389 -6.78 4.17 -27.99
CA ILE A 389 -6.21 2.96 -28.57
C ILE A 389 -6.42 2.95 -30.08
N ARG A 390 -7.63 3.29 -30.57
CA ARG A 390 -7.86 3.46 -32.01
C ARG A 390 -6.92 4.50 -32.64
N MET A 391 -6.69 5.61 -31.97
CA MET A 391 -5.72 6.62 -32.41
C MET A 391 -4.28 6.07 -32.50
N CYS A 392 -3.87 5.24 -31.56
CA CYS A 392 -2.54 4.60 -31.59
C CYS A 392 -2.43 3.64 -32.77
N ILE A 393 -3.42 2.76 -32.96
CA ILE A 393 -3.48 1.82 -34.09
C ILE A 393 -3.46 2.59 -35.42
N TRP A 394 -4.30 3.63 -35.53
CA TRP A 394 -4.36 4.48 -36.73
C TRP A 394 -3.03 5.12 -37.06
N LYS A 395 -2.28 5.57 -36.07
CA LYS A 395 -0.94 6.10 -36.27
C LYS A 395 0.06 5.05 -36.73
N GLN A 396 -0.02 3.82 -36.21
CA GLN A 396 0.87 2.71 -36.58
C GLN A 396 0.70 2.30 -38.03
N TRP A 397 -0.46 2.46 -38.61
CA TRP A 397 -0.71 2.14 -40.04
C TRP A 397 -0.07 3.14 -41.02
N LYS A 398 0.63 4.13 -40.56
CA LYS A 398 1.44 5.14 -41.29
C LYS A 398 0.83 5.60 -42.62
N LEU A 399 0.90 4.77 -43.67
CA LEU A 399 0.56 5.10 -45.06
C LEU A 399 -0.95 4.94 -45.35
N PRO A 400 -1.53 5.80 -46.21
CA PRO A 400 -2.94 5.65 -46.64
C PRO A 400 -3.25 4.29 -47.23
N LYS A 401 -2.34 3.72 -48.07
CA LYS A 401 -2.49 2.38 -48.62
C LYS A 401 -2.66 1.29 -47.54
N THR A 402 -1.85 1.38 -46.47
CA THR A 402 -1.94 0.43 -45.33
C THR A 402 -3.23 0.61 -44.55
N LYS A 403 -3.65 1.87 -44.30
CA LYS A 403 -4.93 2.19 -43.64
C LYS A 403 -6.12 1.66 -44.40
N LYS A 404 -6.18 1.89 -45.74
CA LYS A 404 -7.22 1.37 -46.64
C LYS A 404 -7.27 -0.14 -46.56
N ARG A 405 -6.14 -0.82 -46.78
CA ARG A 405 -6.06 -2.30 -46.74
C ARG A 405 -6.55 -2.89 -45.42
N ASN A 406 -6.14 -2.29 -44.29
CA ASN A 406 -6.54 -2.77 -42.97
C ASN A 406 -8.02 -2.53 -42.68
N LEU A 407 -8.61 -1.43 -43.13
CA LEU A 407 -10.04 -1.17 -43.02
C LEU A 407 -10.86 -2.16 -43.84
N ILE A 408 -10.44 -2.47 -45.09
CA ILE A 408 -11.10 -3.48 -45.96
C ILE A 408 -11.03 -4.85 -45.29
N LYS A 409 -9.84 -5.25 -44.76
CA LYS A 409 -9.72 -6.51 -44.00
C LYS A 409 -10.64 -6.59 -42.78
N MET A 410 -11.03 -5.43 -42.21
CA MET A 410 -12.00 -5.33 -41.10
C MET A 410 -13.45 -5.24 -41.57
N GLY A 411 -13.74 -5.49 -42.88
CA GLY A 411 -15.10 -5.52 -43.45
C GLY A 411 -15.67 -4.14 -43.81
N VAL A 412 -14.83 -3.13 -43.98
CA VAL A 412 -15.27 -1.79 -44.43
C VAL A 412 -15.29 -1.81 -45.98
N HIS A 413 -16.39 -1.34 -46.58
CA HIS A 413 -16.49 -1.14 -48.00
C HIS A 413 -15.37 -0.24 -48.53
N GLU A 414 -14.81 -0.58 -49.69
CA GLU A 414 -13.60 0.05 -50.26
C GLU A 414 -13.71 1.58 -50.38
N TYR A 415 -14.85 2.07 -50.84
CA TYR A 415 -15.11 3.49 -50.98
C TYR A 415 -14.91 4.25 -49.66
N TYR A 416 -15.56 3.80 -48.57
CA TYR A 416 -15.44 4.44 -47.26
C TYR A 416 -14.04 4.23 -46.64
N ALA A 417 -13.41 3.09 -46.90
CA ALA A 417 -12.04 2.83 -46.48
C ALA A 417 -11.07 3.79 -47.14
N ASN A 418 -11.23 4.08 -48.42
CA ASN A 418 -10.42 5.04 -49.17
C ASN A 418 -10.61 6.48 -48.62
N MET A 419 -11.85 6.92 -48.43
CA MET A 419 -12.15 8.23 -47.87
C MET A 419 -11.51 8.41 -46.48
N ALA A 420 -11.66 7.44 -45.60
CA ALA A 420 -11.10 7.48 -44.25
C ALA A 420 -9.58 7.47 -44.26
N ALA A 421 -8.95 6.64 -45.12
CA ALA A 421 -7.49 6.51 -45.23
C ALA A 421 -6.80 7.80 -45.72
N ASN A 422 -7.47 8.56 -46.61
CA ASN A 422 -6.97 9.80 -47.16
C ASN A 422 -7.35 11.04 -46.33
N CYS A 423 -8.05 10.87 -45.18
CA CYS A 423 -8.38 11.96 -44.30
C CYS A 423 -7.09 12.59 -43.71
N ARG A 424 -6.85 13.87 -44.05
CA ARG A 424 -5.67 14.66 -43.65
C ARG A 424 -5.82 15.31 -42.27
N ARG A 425 -6.98 15.19 -41.62
CA ARG A 425 -7.18 15.67 -40.24
C ARG A 425 -6.36 14.82 -39.28
N GLY A 426 -5.96 15.35 -38.13
CA GLY A 426 -5.07 14.70 -37.16
C GLY A 426 -5.56 13.32 -36.71
N HIS A 427 -4.66 12.46 -36.22
CA HIS A 427 -4.95 11.07 -35.85
C HIS A 427 -6.11 10.91 -34.83
N TRP A 428 -6.29 11.91 -33.97
CA TRP A 428 -7.41 11.93 -33.01
C TRP A 428 -8.76 12.01 -33.73
N TYR A 429 -8.87 12.93 -34.68
CA TYR A 429 -10.09 13.07 -35.49
C TYR A 429 -10.36 11.81 -36.32
N CYS A 430 -9.35 11.32 -37.04
CA CYS A 430 -9.49 10.13 -37.86
C CYS A 430 -9.96 8.90 -37.06
N ALA A 431 -9.43 8.70 -35.85
CA ALA A 431 -9.83 7.62 -34.95
C ALA A 431 -11.29 7.72 -34.49
N ASN A 432 -11.93 8.90 -34.66
CA ASN A 432 -13.32 9.14 -34.31
C ASN A 432 -14.30 8.99 -35.50
N LEU A 433 -13.80 8.83 -36.73
CA LEU A 433 -14.64 8.61 -37.91
C LEU A 433 -15.52 7.39 -37.72
N THR A 434 -16.77 7.47 -38.17
CA THR A 434 -17.73 6.36 -38.08
C THR A 434 -17.19 5.10 -38.73
N THR A 435 -16.54 5.24 -39.90
CA THR A 435 -15.85 4.15 -40.62
C THR A 435 -14.81 3.45 -39.74
N VAL A 436 -13.97 4.22 -39.05
CA VAL A 436 -12.92 3.67 -38.18
C VAL A 436 -13.51 3.03 -36.92
N LYS A 437 -14.58 3.61 -36.35
CA LYS A 437 -15.31 3.03 -35.21
C LYS A 437 -15.96 1.71 -35.57
N LYS A 438 -16.60 1.63 -36.75
CA LYS A 438 -17.23 0.38 -37.27
C LYS A 438 -16.17 -0.70 -37.58
N ALA A 439 -14.99 -0.33 -38.04
CA ALA A 439 -13.88 -1.26 -38.26
C ALA A 439 -13.27 -1.75 -36.97
N MET A 440 -13.00 -0.84 -36.02
CA MET A 440 -12.38 -1.14 -34.73
C MET A 440 -13.43 -1.12 -33.62
N THR A 441 -14.34 -2.11 -33.65
CA THR A 441 -15.41 -2.24 -32.64
C THR A 441 -14.81 -2.54 -31.26
N LYS A 442 -15.64 -2.41 -30.22
CA LYS A 442 -15.30 -2.74 -28.86
C LYS A 442 -14.83 -4.20 -28.75
N GLU A 443 -15.59 -5.12 -29.31
CA GLU A 443 -15.34 -6.57 -29.30
C GLU A 443 -14.00 -6.89 -29.96
N ARG A 444 -13.71 -6.30 -31.13
CA ARG A 444 -12.43 -6.51 -31.82
C ARG A 444 -11.24 -6.00 -31.01
N LEU A 445 -11.39 -4.86 -30.31
CA LEU A 445 -10.33 -4.34 -29.47
C LEU A 445 -10.12 -5.23 -28.24
N ILE A 446 -11.19 -5.74 -27.63
CA ILE A 446 -11.12 -6.69 -26.51
C ILE A 446 -10.41 -7.98 -26.95
N ASN A 447 -10.84 -8.56 -28.07
CA ASN A 447 -10.17 -9.74 -28.65
C ASN A 447 -8.70 -9.49 -29.02
N GLY A 448 -8.36 -8.23 -29.30
CA GLY A 448 -6.97 -7.76 -29.50
C GLY A 448 -6.18 -7.51 -28.23
N GLY A 449 -6.74 -7.79 -27.05
CA GLY A 449 -6.08 -7.63 -25.75
C GLY A 449 -6.40 -6.32 -25.00
N PHE A 450 -7.41 -5.57 -25.45
CA PHE A 450 -7.86 -4.38 -24.69
C PHE A 450 -8.56 -4.80 -23.40
N TYR A 451 -8.13 -4.24 -22.27
CA TYR A 451 -8.74 -4.47 -20.98
C TYR A 451 -9.95 -3.55 -20.80
N ASP A 452 -11.17 -4.11 -20.87
CA ASP A 452 -12.41 -3.37 -20.68
C ASP A 452 -12.62 -3.00 -19.20
N LEU A 453 -12.48 -1.71 -18.90
CA LEU A 453 -12.59 -1.20 -17.54
C LEU A 453 -14.01 -1.34 -16.97
N ALA A 454 -15.04 -1.23 -17.80
CA ALA A 454 -16.42 -1.30 -17.35
C ALA A 454 -16.79 -2.72 -16.91
N THR A 455 -16.46 -3.73 -17.71
CA THR A 455 -16.66 -5.15 -17.36
C THR A 455 -15.82 -5.54 -16.15
N ALA A 456 -14.55 -5.10 -16.10
CA ALA A 456 -13.68 -5.39 -14.98
C ALA A 456 -14.15 -4.72 -13.68
N TYR A 457 -14.69 -3.50 -13.74
CA TYR A 457 -15.28 -2.85 -12.57
C TYR A 457 -16.52 -3.59 -12.06
N GLN A 458 -17.41 -4.03 -12.95
CA GLN A 458 -18.59 -4.79 -12.56
C GLN A 458 -18.20 -6.06 -11.80
N SER A 459 -17.23 -6.82 -12.29
CA SER A 459 -16.77 -8.05 -11.62
C SER A 459 -16.15 -7.82 -10.24
N VAL A 460 -15.48 -6.68 -10.04
CA VAL A 460 -14.89 -6.33 -8.74
C VAL A 460 -15.93 -5.74 -7.80
N HIS A 461 -16.85 -4.92 -8.30
CA HIS A 461 -17.81 -4.18 -7.47
C HIS A 461 -18.94 -5.04 -6.89
N VAL A 462 -19.30 -6.14 -7.56
CA VAL A 462 -20.31 -7.12 -7.08
C VAL A 462 -19.93 -7.73 -5.72
N ASN A 463 -18.64 -7.70 -5.35
CA ASN A 463 -18.15 -8.23 -4.09
C ASN A 463 -18.27 -7.23 -2.92
N TYR A 464 -18.87 -6.05 -3.12
CA TYR A 464 -19.04 -4.97 -2.14
C TYR A 464 -20.45 -4.36 -2.20
#